data_3be4cfbe1c354bb32bacf68cb4a32015
#
_entry.id   3be4cfbe1c354bb32bacf68cb4a32015
#
_cell.length_a   1.000
_cell.length_b   1.000
_cell.length_c   1.000
_cell.angle_alpha   90.00
_cell.angle_beta   90.00
_cell.angle_gamma   90.00
#
_symmetry.space_group_name_H-M   'P 1'
#
loop_
_entity.id
_entity.type
_entity.pdbx_description
1 polymer ?
#
loop_
_entity_poly.entity_id
_entity_poly.type
_entity_poly.pdbx_seq_one_letter_code
_entity_poly.pdbx_strand_id
1 'polypeptide(L)'
;MLRFTCTILRLYYFNNMPKQQQGFKGQRLINISPEITQNNLHNPINKSLYITKIGFFPTVKYHYINKEHGVGYFILIYCTGGEGWCKISGKEFSISENQYIILPPDTPYSFGANTSNPWTIYWLHFKGTLASTFFHAPVSPQLILPESDSRLQDRIQLFEEIFANLELSFHSDHYSYANICLFHFLGSFQYVEQFRRIRNRNLVEKGFSDSVIYYMRDNVENNLTLTHIAKHFNLSPSHFSARFQQETKQSPIKYFITLKIEKACQYIELSDMKISDVFPILGFQDGAYFSRMFTKIMGISPTKYRERERQS
;
A
#
# COMPACT_ATOMS: atom_id res chain seq x y z
N MET A 1 0.83 16.86 -48.90
CA MET A 1 0.57 15.46 -49.33
C MET A 1 1.42 14.39 -48.61
N LEU A 2 2.57 14.71 -48.04
CA LEU A 2 3.47 13.70 -47.41
C LEU A 2 3.11 13.27 -45.97
N ARG A 3 2.24 13.97 -45.24
CA ARG A 3 1.83 13.60 -43.88
C ARG A 3 0.72 12.55 -43.80
N PHE A 4 -0.13 12.45 -44.81
CA PHE A 4 -1.21 11.44 -44.86
C PHE A 4 -0.74 10.04 -45.23
N THR A 5 0.31 9.91 -46.01
CA THR A 5 0.89 8.62 -46.39
C THR A 5 1.60 7.92 -45.24
N CYS A 6 2.23 8.66 -44.33
CA CYS A 6 2.93 8.09 -43.19
C CYS A 6 1.94 7.50 -42.15
N THR A 7 0.77 8.12 -41.98
CA THR A 7 -0.27 7.65 -41.05
C THR A 7 -0.98 6.38 -41.57
N ILE A 8 -1.25 6.33 -42.90
CA ILE A 8 -1.90 5.15 -43.52
C ILE A 8 -0.91 3.97 -43.57
N LEU A 9 0.36 4.18 -43.87
CA LEU A 9 1.39 3.15 -43.82
C LEU A 9 1.61 2.64 -42.37
N ARG A 10 1.55 3.52 -41.36
CA ARG A 10 1.65 3.14 -39.95
C ARG A 10 0.45 2.28 -39.51
N LEU A 11 -0.77 2.63 -39.93
CA LEU A 11 -1.99 1.85 -39.70
C LEU A 11 -1.98 0.50 -40.42
N TYR A 12 -1.47 0.46 -41.67
CA TYR A 12 -1.36 -0.78 -42.45
C TYR A 12 -0.32 -1.74 -41.84
N TYR A 13 0.82 -1.23 -41.40
CA TYR A 13 1.85 -2.02 -40.69
C TYR A 13 1.35 -2.54 -39.34
N PHE A 14 0.62 -1.74 -38.56
CA PHE A 14 0.04 -2.17 -37.27
C PHE A 14 -1.02 -3.27 -37.41
N ASN A 15 -1.81 -3.27 -38.49
CA ASN A 15 -2.85 -4.27 -38.71
C ASN A 15 -2.33 -5.61 -39.24
N ASN A 16 -1.13 -5.65 -39.85
CA ASN A 16 -0.56 -6.87 -40.40
C ASN A 16 0.56 -7.50 -39.55
N MET A 17 0.89 -6.95 -38.40
CA MET A 17 1.84 -7.60 -37.48
C MET A 17 1.22 -8.80 -36.78
N PRO A 18 1.99 -9.88 -36.54
CA PRO A 18 1.51 -11.02 -35.76
C PRO A 18 1.12 -10.54 -34.36
N LYS A 19 -0.14 -10.74 -34.00
CA LYS A 19 -0.68 -10.42 -32.67
C LYS A 19 -0.73 -11.68 -31.85
N GLN A 20 -0.05 -11.69 -30.69
CA GLN A 20 0.07 -12.86 -29.84
C GLN A 20 -0.39 -12.52 -28.43
N GLN A 21 -1.27 -13.34 -27.86
CA GLN A 21 -1.77 -13.14 -26.49
C GLN A 21 -0.95 -13.93 -25.45
N GLN A 22 -0.41 -15.09 -25.82
CA GLN A 22 0.37 -15.98 -24.97
C GLN A 22 1.21 -16.92 -25.84
N GLY A 23 2.03 -17.78 -25.25
CA GLY A 23 2.91 -18.71 -25.95
C GLY A 23 4.30 -18.11 -26.19
N PHE A 24 4.71 -17.14 -25.38
CA PHE A 24 6.05 -16.54 -25.46
C PHE A 24 7.10 -17.43 -24.80
N LYS A 25 8.31 -17.48 -25.37
CA LYS A 25 9.43 -18.20 -24.76
C LYS A 25 9.74 -17.68 -23.37
N GLY A 26 9.77 -18.59 -22.38
CA GLY A 26 10.03 -18.24 -20.99
C GLY A 26 8.85 -17.61 -20.24
N GLN A 27 7.67 -17.54 -20.86
CA GLN A 27 6.48 -17.11 -20.13
C GLN A 27 6.12 -18.10 -19.04
N ARG A 28 5.56 -17.57 -17.95
CA ARG A 28 4.93 -18.34 -16.88
C ARG A 28 3.51 -17.83 -16.71
N LEU A 29 2.57 -18.73 -16.53
CA LEU A 29 1.15 -18.39 -16.47
C LEU A 29 0.40 -19.42 -15.65
N ILE A 30 -0.39 -18.96 -14.69
CA ILE A 30 -1.37 -19.76 -13.95
C ILE A 30 -2.76 -19.14 -14.15
N ASN A 31 -3.70 -19.98 -14.56
CA ASN A 31 -5.10 -19.63 -14.69
C ASN A 31 -5.91 -20.44 -13.67
N ILE A 32 -6.57 -19.76 -12.73
CA ILE A 32 -7.35 -20.38 -11.67
C ILE A 32 -8.78 -20.56 -12.17
N SER A 33 -9.28 -21.78 -12.16
CA SER A 33 -10.64 -22.04 -12.65
C SER A 33 -11.70 -21.36 -11.78
N PRO A 34 -12.85 -21.00 -12.36
CA PRO A 34 -13.97 -20.46 -11.58
C PRO A 34 -14.43 -21.39 -10.46
N GLU A 35 -14.37 -22.68 -10.66
CA GLU A 35 -14.72 -23.70 -9.66
C GLU A 35 -13.80 -23.62 -8.43
N ILE A 36 -12.48 -23.60 -8.63
CA ILE A 36 -11.49 -23.44 -7.54
C ILE A 36 -11.76 -22.16 -6.79
N THR A 37 -11.98 -21.08 -7.51
CA THR A 37 -12.28 -19.77 -6.92
C THR A 37 -13.53 -19.85 -6.05
N GLN A 38 -14.65 -20.32 -6.58
CA GLN A 38 -15.94 -20.41 -5.88
C GLN A 38 -15.84 -21.28 -4.61
N ASN A 39 -15.17 -22.41 -4.70
CA ASN A 39 -14.98 -23.33 -3.57
C ASN A 39 -14.18 -22.71 -2.41
N ASN A 40 -13.40 -21.68 -2.69
CA ASN A 40 -12.57 -21.00 -1.69
C ASN A 40 -13.14 -19.66 -1.16
N LEU A 41 -14.25 -19.15 -1.74
CA LEU A 41 -14.84 -17.85 -1.32
C LEU A 41 -15.58 -17.93 0.02
N HIS A 42 -15.77 -19.10 0.63
CA HIS A 42 -16.25 -19.22 2.00
C HIS A 42 -15.23 -18.63 3.02
N ASN A 43 -13.94 -18.65 2.69
CA ASN A 43 -12.91 -18.02 3.49
C ASN A 43 -12.99 -16.47 3.35
N PRO A 44 -13.13 -15.71 4.45
CA PRO A 44 -13.22 -14.24 4.40
C PRO A 44 -12.04 -13.56 3.72
N ILE A 45 -10.83 -14.09 3.85
CA ILE A 45 -9.62 -13.58 3.19
C ILE A 45 -9.80 -13.64 1.68
N ASN A 46 -10.14 -14.83 1.17
CA ASN A 46 -10.33 -15.05 -0.26
C ASN A 46 -11.51 -14.23 -0.81
N LYS A 47 -12.59 -14.08 -0.03
CA LYS A 47 -13.71 -13.22 -0.41
C LYS A 47 -13.30 -11.75 -0.51
N SER A 48 -12.36 -11.31 0.34
CA SER A 48 -11.93 -9.92 0.39
C SER A 48 -11.05 -9.54 -0.79
N LEU A 49 -10.09 -10.39 -1.16
CA LEU A 49 -9.17 -10.16 -2.28
C LEU A 49 -8.61 -11.50 -2.76
N TYR A 50 -8.70 -11.78 -4.06
CA TYR A 50 -8.22 -13.04 -4.61
C TYR A 50 -7.75 -12.93 -6.06
N ILE A 51 -6.82 -13.80 -6.40
CA ILE A 51 -6.23 -13.93 -7.73
C ILE A 51 -7.09 -14.85 -8.58
N THR A 52 -7.33 -14.47 -9.83
CA THR A 52 -7.98 -15.33 -10.84
C THR A 52 -6.99 -15.76 -11.92
N LYS A 53 -5.94 -14.95 -12.15
CA LYS A 53 -4.89 -15.26 -13.13
C LYS A 53 -3.62 -14.50 -12.76
N ILE A 54 -2.46 -15.10 -12.99
CA ILE A 54 -1.17 -14.49 -12.72
C ILE A 54 -0.16 -14.95 -13.77
N GLY A 55 0.75 -14.06 -14.17
CA GLY A 55 1.77 -14.43 -15.14
C GLY A 55 2.97 -13.48 -15.18
N PHE A 56 4.05 -14.04 -15.70
CA PHE A 56 5.29 -13.34 -16.04
C PHE A 56 5.59 -13.53 -17.51
N PHE A 57 5.80 -12.44 -18.23
CA PHE A 57 6.11 -12.42 -19.66
C PHE A 57 7.42 -11.69 -19.89
N PRO A 58 8.52 -12.43 -20.18
CA PRO A 58 9.84 -11.83 -20.43
C PRO A 58 9.97 -11.36 -21.89
N THR A 59 10.30 -10.09 -22.10
CA THR A 59 10.64 -9.50 -23.42
C THR A 59 9.69 -9.95 -24.54
N VAL A 60 8.39 -9.76 -24.33
CA VAL A 60 7.35 -10.33 -25.20
C VAL A 60 7.07 -9.46 -26.41
N LYS A 61 7.67 -9.81 -27.52
CA LYS A 61 7.43 -9.16 -28.82
C LYS A 61 6.03 -9.54 -29.35
N TYR A 62 5.32 -8.58 -29.95
CA TYR A 62 3.99 -8.77 -30.54
C TYR A 62 2.87 -9.08 -29.54
N HIS A 63 3.11 -8.93 -28.25
CA HIS A 63 2.05 -9.07 -27.25
C HIS A 63 0.94 -8.04 -27.52
N TYR A 64 -0.28 -8.52 -27.63
CA TYR A 64 -1.44 -7.69 -27.91
C TYR A 64 -2.71 -8.28 -27.30
N ILE A 65 -3.43 -7.47 -26.55
CA ILE A 65 -4.74 -7.79 -25.98
C ILE A 65 -5.72 -6.69 -26.39
N ASN A 66 -6.94 -7.08 -26.76
CA ASN A 66 -8.07 -6.18 -26.95
C ASN A 66 -9.31 -6.75 -26.28
N LYS A 67 -9.99 -5.95 -25.46
CA LYS A 67 -11.23 -6.29 -24.75
C LYS A 67 -12.23 -5.17 -24.95
N GLU A 68 -13.06 -5.30 -25.97
CA GLU A 68 -14.02 -4.26 -26.39
C GLU A 68 -15.13 -4.01 -25.38
N HIS A 69 -15.43 -4.99 -24.54
CA HIS A 69 -16.48 -4.89 -23.49
C HIS A 69 -15.89 -4.87 -22.07
N GLY A 70 -14.55 -4.77 -21.95
CA GLY A 70 -13.91 -4.93 -20.67
C GLY A 70 -13.94 -6.38 -20.15
N VAL A 71 -13.65 -6.54 -18.86
CA VAL A 71 -13.63 -7.83 -18.15
C VAL A 71 -14.06 -7.61 -16.71
N GLY A 72 -14.70 -8.59 -16.08
CA GLY A 72 -15.25 -8.47 -14.73
C GLY A 72 -14.21 -8.60 -13.60
N TYR A 73 -12.96 -8.11 -13.78
CA TYR A 73 -11.88 -8.15 -12.79
C TYR A 73 -10.90 -6.99 -13.00
N PHE A 74 -10.13 -6.69 -11.97
CA PHE A 74 -9.00 -5.75 -12.07
C PHE A 74 -7.78 -6.45 -12.69
N ILE A 75 -6.97 -5.69 -13.44
CA ILE A 75 -5.71 -6.15 -14.01
C ILE A 75 -4.60 -5.22 -13.55
N LEU A 76 -3.59 -5.77 -12.87
CA LEU A 76 -2.34 -5.07 -12.65
C LEU A 76 -1.35 -5.51 -13.73
N ILE A 77 -0.67 -4.55 -14.35
CA ILE A 77 0.47 -4.74 -15.25
C ILE A 77 1.63 -3.94 -14.68
N TYR A 78 2.74 -4.60 -14.37
CA TYR A 78 3.97 -3.99 -13.89
C TYR A 78 5.11 -4.25 -14.86
N CYS A 79 5.63 -3.19 -15.46
CA CYS A 79 6.71 -3.23 -16.43
C CYS A 79 8.07 -3.12 -15.72
N THR A 80 8.91 -4.14 -15.86
CA THR A 80 10.26 -4.20 -15.28
C THR A 80 11.38 -4.08 -16.29
N GLY A 81 11.04 -3.90 -17.57
CA GLY A 81 12.00 -3.66 -18.64
C GLY A 81 11.30 -3.45 -19.97
N GLY A 82 11.92 -2.69 -20.86
CA GLY A 82 11.33 -2.38 -22.15
C GLY A 82 10.13 -1.44 -22.07
N GLU A 83 9.27 -1.50 -23.09
CA GLU A 83 8.14 -0.58 -23.27
C GLU A 83 6.91 -1.31 -23.82
N GLY A 84 5.76 -0.80 -23.46
CA GLY A 84 4.47 -1.16 -24.04
C GLY A 84 3.52 0.04 -24.05
N TRP A 85 2.29 -0.21 -24.38
CA TRP A 85 1.24 0.80 -24.43
C TRP A 85 -0.08 0.24 -23.92
N CYS A 86 -0.93 1.13 -23.44
CA CYS A 86 -2.29 0.81 -23.04
C CYS A 86 -3.25 1.90 -23.52
N LYS A 87 -4.36 1.48 -24.14
CA LYS A 87 -5.45 2.37 -24.53
C LYS A 87 -6.68 2.03 -23.71
N ILE A 88 -7.20 3.00 -22.96
CA ILE A 88 -8.37 2.87 -22.11
C ILE A 88 -9.15 4.18 -22.09
N SER A 89 -10.48 4.12 -22.12
CA SER A 89 -11.37 5.28 -22.09
C SER A 89 -11.00 6.36 -23.14
N GLY A 90 -10.59 5.92 -24.35
CA GLY A 90 -10.21 6.80 -25.45
C GLY A 90 -8.81 7.44 -25.33
N LYS A 91 -8.09 7.23 -24.23
CA LYS A 91 -6.71 7.70 -24.02
C LYS A 91 -5.72 6.58 -24.23
N GLU A 92 -4.59 6.93 -24.82
CA GLU A 92 -3.46 6.01 -25.01
C GLU A 92 -2.28 6.46 -24.14
N PHE A 93 -1.69 5.52 -23.43
CA PHE A 93 -0.57 5.72 -22.52
C PHE A 93 0.59 4.84 -22.95
N SER A 94 1.82 5.38 -22.93
CA SER A 94 3.04 4.58 -22.94
C SER A 94 3.29 4.03 -21.55
N ILE A 95 3.77 2.79 -21.46
CA ILE A 95 4.16 2.13 -20.20
C ILE A 95 5.60 1.69 -20.37
N SER A 96 6.50 2.24 -19.57
CA SER A 96 7.93 1.94 -19.61
C SER A 96 8.40 1.26 -18.32
N GLU A 97 9.67 0.93 -18.27
CA GLU A 97 10.32 0.31 -17.11
C GLU A 97 10.02 1.09 -15.81
N ASN A 98 9.82 0.36 -14.73
CA ASN A 98 9.42 0.87 -13.40
C ASN A 98 8.03 1.52 -13.34
N GLN A 99 7.20 1.31 -14.33
CA GLN A 99 5.81 1.75 -14.29
C GLN A 99 4.85 0.58 -14.10
N TYR A 100 3.75 0.86 -13.41
CA TYR A 100 2.62 -0.04 -13.34
C TYR A 100 1.31 0.67 -13.68
N ILE A 101 0.33 -0.11 -14.09
CA ILE A 101 -1.04 0.36 -14.32
C ILE A 101 -2.02 -0.67 -13.76
N ILE A 102 -3.12 -0.18 -13.17
CA ILE A 102 -4.25 -1.03 -12.77
C ILE A 102 -5.45 -0.66 -13.64
N LEU A 103 -5.96 -1.64 -14.38
CA LEU A 103 -7.15 -1.49 -15.22
C LEU A 103 -8.37 -1.93 -14.41
N PRO A 104 -9.43 -1.10 -14.33
CA PRO A 104 -10.66 -1.45 -13.61
C PRO A 104 -11.50 -2.46 -14.39
N PRO A 105 -12.43 -3.16 -13.71
CA PRO A 105 -13.39 -4.05 -14.36
C PRO A 105 -14.32 -3.28 -15.30
N ASP A 106 -14.94 -4.01 -16.22
CA ASP A 106 -16.02 -3.60 -17.10
C ASP A 106 -15.74 -2.34 -17.95
N THR A 107 -14.45 -2.05 -18.15
CA THR A 107 -13.99 -0.92 -18.96
C THR A 107 -13.26 -1.44 -20.20
N PRO A 108 -13.66 -1.01 -21.42
CA PRO A 108 -12.96 -1.38 -22.64
C PRO A 108 -11.48 -0.94 -22.64
N TYR A 109 -10.61 -1.85 -23.03
CA TYR A 109 -9.17 -1.55 -23.11
C TYR A 109 -8.48 -2.36 -24.20
N SER A 110 -7.36 -1.84 -24.67
CA SER A 110 -6.37 -2.61 -25.40
C SER A 110 -4.96 -2.25 -24.93
N PHE A 111 -4.06 -3.21 -24.96
CA PHE A 111 -2.67 -2.97 -24.63
C PHE A 111 -1.75 -3.90 -25.43
N GLY A 112 -0.48 -3.52 -25.52
CA GLY A 112 0.50 -4.33 -26.23
C GLY A 112 1.93 -3.88 -26.00
N ALA A 113 2.86 -4.72 -26.43
CA ALA A 113 4.29 -4.43 -26.41
C ALA A 113 4.70 -3.44 -27.49
N ASN A 114 5.73 -2.64 -27.21
CA ASN A 114 6.47 -1.94 -28.23
C ASN A 114 7.25 -2.95 -29.07
N THR A 115 7.25 -2.79 -30.39
CA THR A 115 7.87 -3.77 -31.31
C THR A 115 9.39 -3.68 -31.37
N SER A 116 9.96 -2.50 -31.14
CA SER A 116 11.41 -2.25 -31.15
C SER A 116 12.06 -2.46 -29.79
N ASN A 117 11.32 -2.18 -28.69
CA ASN A 117 11.77 -2.35 -27.32
C ASN A 117 10.68 -3.06 -26.50
N PRO A 118 10.43 -4.37 -26.75
CA PRO A 118 9.31 -5.08 -26.13
C PRO A 118 9.47 -5.25 -24.62
N TRP A 119 8.38 -5.02 -23.90
CA TRP A 119 8.36 -5.06 -22.44
C TRP A 119 8.57 -6.44 -21.82
N THR A 120 9.08 -6.42 -20.60
CA THR A 120 9.05 -7.50 -19.63
C THR A 120 8.05 -7.13 -18.55
N ILE A 121 7.03 -7.96 -18.31
CA ILE A 121 5.94 -7.63 -17.40
C ILE A 121 5.64 -8.76 -16.42
N TYR A 122 5.34 -8.33 -15.18
CA TYR A 122 4.60 -9.09 -14.18
C TYR A 122 3.15 -8.61 -14.21
N TRP A 123 2.20 -9.51 -14.26
CA TRP A 123 0.81 -9.13 -14.35
C TRP A 123 -0.08 -10.10 -13.57
N LEU A 124 -1.19 -9.63 -13.07
CA LEU A 124 -2.20 -10.46 -12.42
C LEU A 124 -3.61 -9.89 -12.59
N HIS A 125 -4.58 -10.79 -12.55
CA HIS A 125 -6.00 -10.48 -12.50
C HIS A 125 -6.52 -10.77 -11.09
N PHE A 126 -7.25 -9.82 -10.50
CA PHE A 126 -7.74 -9.95 -9.15
C PHE A 126 -9.17 -9.45 -8.99
N LYS A 127 -9.85 -9.99 -8.00
CA LYS A 127 -11.22 -9.67 -7.61
C LYS A 127 -11.33 -9.62 -6.08
N GLY A 128 -12.50 -9.28 -5.59
CA GLY A 128 -12.83 -9.29 -4.17
C GLY A 128 -13.52 -8.01 -3.72
N THR A 129 -14.10 -8.04 -2.53
CA THR A 129 -14.84 -6.90 -1.96
C THR A 129 -13.93 -5.70 -1.66
N LEU A 130 -12.62 -5.93 -1.48
CA LEU A 130 -11.62 -4.89 -1.24
C LEU A 130 -10.75 -4.58 -2.46
N ALA A 131 -10.99 -5.21 -3.62
CA ALA A 131 -10.15 -5.02 -4.81
C ALA A 131 -10.10 -3.55 -5.28
N SER A 132 -11.22 -2.83 -5.18
CA SER A 132 -11.29 -1.41 -5.55
C SER A 132 -10.44 -0.48 -4.68
N THR A 133 -10.03 -0.89 -3.48
CA THR A 133 -9.18 -0.07 -2.60
C THR A 133 -7.76 0.12 -3.15
N PHE A 134 -7.34 -0.76 -4.07
CA PHE A 134 -6.04 -0.68 -4.74
C PHE A 134 -6.08 0.05 -6.08
N PHE A 135 -7.24 0.58 -6.44
CA PHE A 135 -7.44 1.30 -7.70
C PHE A 135 -7.66 2.79 -7.44
N HIS A 136 -6.99 3.63 -8.23
CA HIS A 136 -7.16 5.09 -8.19
C HIS A 136 -7.57 5.61 -9.56
N ALA A 137 -8.66 6.34 -9.59
CA ALA A 137 -9.08 7.08 -10.78
C ALA A 137 -8.46 8.49 -10.80
N PRO A 138 -8.18 9.07 -11.98
CA PRO A 138 -8.28 8.48 -13.31
C PRO A 138 -7.16 7.45 -13.58
N VAL A 139 -7.45 6.49 -14.47
CA VAL A 139 -6.46 5.48 -14.88
C VAL A 139 -5.28 6.15 -15.57
N SER A 140 -4.09 5.88 -15.07
CA SER A 140 -2.83 6.29 -15.71
C SER A 140 -1.68 5.40 -15.23
N PRO A 141 -0.61 5.24 -16.02
CA PRO A 141 0.60 4.60 -15.53
C PRO A 141 1.19 5.36 -14.35
N GLN A 142 1.60 4.63 -13.33
CA GLN A 142 2.23 5.16 -12.12
C GLN A 142 3.70 4.81 -12.13
N LEU A 143 4.57 5.80 -11.99
CA LEU A 143 6.02 5.62 -11.93
C LEU A 143 6.44 5.28 -10.49
N ILE A 144 7.27 4.25 -10.35
CA ILE A 144 8.00 3.96 -9.12
C ILE A 144 9.44 4.36 -9.38
N LEU A 145 9.89 5.43 -8.73
CA LEU A 145 11.27 5.91 -8.88
C LEU A 145 12.26 4.79 -8.54
N PRO A 146 13.27 4.52 -9.39
CA PRO A 146 14.21 3.41 -9.25
C PRO A 146 15.32 3.73 -8.23
N GLU A 147 14.93 4.09 -7.00
CA GLU A 147 15.84 4.31 -5.88
C GLU A 147 16.11 2.99 -5.13
N SER A 148 17.12 2.97 -4.26
CA SER A 148 17.51 1.79 -3.48
C SER A 148 16.37 1.20 -2.64
N ASP A 149 15.38 2.01 -2.32
CA ASP A 149 14.20 1.67 -1.53
C ASP A 149 12.90 1.64 -2.38
N SER A 150 13.04 1.41 -3.69
CA SER A 150 11.92 1.22 -4.62
C SER A 150 11.10 -0.06 -4.36
N ARG A 151 11.61 -0.98 -3.55
CA ARG A 151 11.05 -2.31 -3.27
C ARG A 151 10.92 -3.21 -4.51
N LEU A 152 11.74 -3.00 -5.53
CA LEU A 152 11.70 -3.83 -6.75
C LEU A 152 11.92 -5.31 -6.42
N GLN A 153 12.98 -5.62 -5.65
CA GLN A 153 13.30 -7.01 -5.28
C GLN A 153 12.23 -7.63 -4.39
N ASP A 154 11.70 -6.87 -3.43
CA ASP A 154 10.60 -7.32 -2.56
C ASP A 154 9.35 -7.68 -3.39
N ARG A 155 9.01 -6.87 -4.42
CA ARG A 155 7.87 -7.16 -5.31
C ARG A 155 8.10 -8.42 -6.12
N ILE A 156 9.31 -8.60 -6.66
CA ILE A 156 9.65 -9.80 -7.41
C ILE A 156 9.56 -11.02 -6.48
N GLN A 157 10.11 -10.97 -5.27
CA GLN A 157 10.03 -12.05 -4.30
C GLN A 157 8.58 -12.39 -3.91
N LEU A 158 7.75 -11.37 -3.63
CA LEU A 158 6.33 -11.58 -3.33
C LEU A 158 5.58 -12.21 -4.51
N PHE A 159 5.87 -11.77 -5.74
CA PHE A 159 5.29 -12.39 -6.93
C PHE A 159 5.70 -13.85 -7.06
N GLU A 160 6.98 -14.16 -6.88
CA GLU A 160 7.50 -15.54 -6.94
C GLU A 160 6.89 -16.42 -5.83
N GLU A 161 6.70 -15.88 -4.64
CA GLU A 161 6.07 -16.57 -3.53
C GLU A 161 4.59 -16.88 -3.81
N ILE A 162 3.85 -15.92 -4.35
CA ILE A 162 2.47 -16.11 -4.82
C ILE A 162 2.45 -17.20 -5.90
N PHE A 163 3.33 -17.08 -6.89
CA PHE A 163 3.38 -17.95 -8.04
C PHE A 163 3.69 -19.40 -7.62
N ALA A 164 4.71 -19.59 -6.79
CA ALA A 164 5.13 -20.90 -6.29
C ALA A 164 4.01 -21.62 -5.48
N ASN A 165 3.29 -20.88 -4.63
CA ASN A 165 2.16 -21.44 -3.89
C ASN A 165 1.03 -21.92 -4.80
N LEU A 166 0.69 -21.12 -5.83
CA LEU A 166 -0.34 -21.47 -6.80
C LEU A 166 0.11 -22.57 -7.75
N GLU A 167 1.41 -22.68 -8.04
CA GLU A 167 2.00 -23.75 -8.85
C GLU A 167 2.00 -25.09 -8.10
N LEU A 168 2.23 -25.04 -6.78
CA LEU A 168 2.29 -26.23 -5.95
C LEU A 168 0.91 -26.86 -5.77
N SER A 169 -0.12 -26.06 -5.46
CA SER A 169 -1.47 -26.58 -5.24
C SER A 169 -2.51 -25.45 -5.22
N PHE A 170 -3.72 -25.78 -5.66
CA PHE A 170 -4.92 -24.96 -5.44
C PHE A 170 -5.71 -25.35 -4.17
N HIS A 171 -5.13 -26.15 -3.29
CA HIS A 171 -5.74 -26.44 -2.00
C HIS A 171 -5.98 -25.16 -1.20
N SER A 172 -6.99 -25.14 -0.34
CA SER A 172 -7.45 -23.94 0.38
C SER A 172 -6.33 -23.14 1.04
N ASP A 173 -5.36 -23.82 1.67
CA ASP A 173 -4.28 -23.15 2.41
C ASP A 173 -3.30 -22.44 1.48
N HIS A 174 -2.86 -23.08 0.39
CA HIS A 174 -1.97 -22.47 -0.60
C HIS A 174 -2.64 -21.30 -1.31
N TYR A 175 -3.92 -21.47 -1.68
CA TYR A 175 -4.68 -20.41 -2.33
C TYR A 175 -4.92 -19.23 -1.39
N SER A 176 -5.27 -19.49 -0.14
CA SER A 176 -5.47 -18.45 0.87
C SER A 176 -4.18 -17.72 1.18
N TYR A 177 -3.06 -18.44 1.31
CA TYR A 177 -1.76 -17.84 1.53
C TYR A 177 -1.33 -16.94 0.34
N ALA A 178 -1.49 -17.43 -0.88
CA ALA A 178 -1.23 -16.62 -2.08
C ALA A 178 -2.06 -15.32 -2.09
N ASN A 179 -3.32 -15.36 -1.64
CA ASN A 179 -4.19 -14.19 -1.54
C ASN A 179 -3.79 -13.26 -0.38
N ILE A 180 -3.24 -13.77 0.73
CA ILE A 180 -2.61 -12.93 1.78
C ILE A 180 -1.40 -12.18 1.20
N CYS A 181 -0.53 -12.88 0.49
CA CYS A 181 0.63 -12.27 -0.18
C CYS A 181 0.20 -11.22 -1.22
N LEU A 182 -0.95 -11.41 -1.88
CA LEU A 182 -1.50 -10.44 -2.82
C LEU A 182 -1.80 -9.08 -2.16
N PHE A 183 -2.32 -9.05 -0.93
CA PHE A 183 -2.51 -7.78 -0.19
C PHE A 183 -1.18 -7.05 -0.03
N HIS A 184 -0.12 -7.77 0.39
CA HIS A 184 1.20 -7.17 0.54
C HIS A 184 1.79 -6.73 -0.81
N PHE A 185 1.62 -7.54 -1.85
CA PHE A 185 2.09 -7.23 -3.19
C PHE A 185 1.45 -5.95 -3.73
N LEU A 186 0.12 -5.83 -3.71
CA LEU A 186 -0.59 -4.63 -4.15
C LEU A 186 -0.27 -3.42 -3.25
N GLY A 187 -0.19 -3.63 -1.93
CA GLY A 187 0.21 -2.59 -0.97
C GLY A 187 1.61 -2.04 -1.23
N SER A 188 2.52 -2.86 -1.76
CA SER A 188 3.89 -2.43 -2.09
C SER A 188 3.96 -1.39 -3.21
N PHE A 189 2.95 -1.31 -4.06
CA PHE A 189 2.79 -0.27 -5.08
C PHE A 189 2.15 0.99 -4.50
N GLN A 190 1.09 0.82 -3.72
CA GLN A 190 0.28 1.92 -3.22
C GLN A 190 0.99 2.71 -2.11
N TYR A 191 1.75 2.03 -1.25
CA TYR A 191 2.34 2.60 -0.03
C TYR A 191 3.87 2.69 -0.08
N VAL A 192 4.46 2.83 -1.27
CA VAL A 192 5.92 2.93 -1.44
C VAL A 192 6.51 4.11 -0.68
N GLU A 193 5.83 5.26 -0.64
CA GLU A 193 6.30 6.44 0.08
C GLU A 193 6.31 6.24 1.61
N GLN A 194 5.31 5.55 2.16
CA GLN A 194 5.27 5.18 3.58
C GLN A 194 6.44 4.27 3.93
N PHE A 195 6.75 3.30 3.07
CA PHE A 195 7.90 2.42 3.24
C PHE A 195 9.22 3.21 3.22
N ARG A 196 9.40 4.12 2.25
CA ARG A 196 10.57 4.99 2.14
C ARG A 196 10.74 5.84 3.40
N ARG A 197 9.66 6.47 3.89
CA ARG A 197 9.70 7.25 5.14
C ARG A 197 10.14 6.45 6.35
N ILE A 198 9.71 5.18 6.47
CA ILE A 198 10.11 4.32 7.57
C ILE A 198 11.59 3.94 7.45
N ARG A 199 12.05 3.54 6.26
CA ARG A 199 13.43 3.10 6.02
C ARG A 199 14.42 4.26 6.16
N ASN A 200 14.06 5.42 5.63
CA ASN A 200 14.90 6.63 5.64
C ASN A 200 14.72 7.48 6.91
N ARG A 201 14.22 6.90 8.01
CA ARG A 201 14.04 7.64 9.28
C ARG A 201 15.24 8.44 9.73
N ASN A 202 16.44 8.07 9.29
CA ASN A 202 17.70 8.76 9.60
C ASN A 202 18.17 9.74 8.51
N LEU A 203 17.51 9.80 7.32
CA LEU A 203 18.00 10.53 6.14
C LEU A 203 16.99 11.50 5.51
N VAL A 204 15.69 11.35 5.80
CA VAL A 204 14.66 12.25 5.24
C VAL A 204 14.24 13.24 6.32
N GLU A 205 14.15 14.51 5.95
CA GLU A 205 13.46 15.53 6.76
C GLU A 205 12.10 14.96 7.19
N LYS A 206 12.03 14.58 8.46
CA LYS A 206 10.76 14.15 9.07
C LYS A 206 9.75 15.24 8.77
N GLY A 207 8.58 14.90 8.26
CA GLY A 207 7.48 15.85 8.15
C GLY A 207 7.30 16.57 9.49
N PHE A 208 6.79 17.80 9.48
CA PHE A 208 6.68 18.58 10.71
C PHE A 208 5.94 17.81 11.80
N SER A 209 4.78 17.21 11.51
CA SER A 209 4.03 16.40 12.47
C SER A 209 4.81 15.17 12.96
N ASP A 210 5.51 14.47 12.07
CA ASP A 210 6.31 13.29 12.42
C ASP A 210 7.45 13.66 13.37
N SER A 211 8.11 14.80 13.11
CA SER A 211 9.19 15.31 13.97
C SER A 211 8.67 15.69 15.34
N VAL A 212 7.50 16.34 15.39
CA VAL A 212 6.83 16.71 16.64
C VAL A 212 6.41 15.47 17.43
N ILE A 213 5.81 14.48 16.79
CA ILE A 213 5.38 13.24 17.45
C ILE A 213 6.59 12.48 17.99
N TYR A 214 7.67 12.41 17.24
CA TYR A 214 8.92 11.80 17.70
C TYR A 214 9.46 12.52 18.95
N TYR A 215 9.55 13.85 18.92
CA TYR A 215 9.98 14.66 20.06
C TYR A 215 9.09 14.47 21.28
N MET A 216 7.77 14.44 21.08
CA MET A 216 6.80 14.15 22.16
C MET A 216 6.98 12.75 22.75
N ARG A 217 7.23 11.73 21.95
CA ARG A 217 7.47 10.35 22.40
C ARG A 217 8.76 10.22 23.19
N ASP A 218 9.82 10.86 22.71
CA ASP A 218 11.14 10.87 23.37
C ASP A 218 11.10 11.61 24.72
N ASN A 219 10.17 12.52 24.87
CA ASN A 219 9.99 13.34 26.07
C ASN A 219 8.68 13.06 26.80
N VAL A 220 8.11 11.87 26.67
CA VAL A 220 6.76 11.54 27.20
C VAL A 220 6.68 11.62 28.73
N GLU A 221 7.79 11.41 29.44
CA GLU A 221 7.92 11.50 30.89
C GLU A 221 8.18 12.93 31.37
N ASN A 222 8.56 13.83 30.47
CA ASN A 222 8.84 15.21 30.79
C ASN A 222 7.53 16.05 30.86
N ASN A 223 7.53 17.05 31.72
CA ASN A 223 6.40 18.01 31.81
C ASN A 223 6.54 19.10 30.74
N LEU A 224 6.34 18.73 29.46
CA LEU A 224 6.38 19.67 28.35
C LEU A 224 5.07 20.45 28.24
N THR A 225 5.20 21.77 28.17
CA THR A 225 4.08 22.66 27.83
C THR A 225 4.03 22.86 26.30
N LEU A 226 2.87 23.32 25.80
CA LEU A 226 2.73 23.72 24.40
C LEU A 226 3.80 24.72 23.98
N THR A 227 4.11 25.69 24.84
CA THR A 227 5.12 26.72 24.59
C THR A 227 6.52 26.13 24.46
N HIS A 228 6.88 25.12 25.29
CA HIS A 228 8.16 24.44 25.19
C HIS A 228 8.29 23.69 23.88
N ILE A 229 7.24 22.93 23.49
CA ILE A 229 7.27 22.17 22.24
C ILE A 229 7.36 23.12 21.04
N ALA A 230 6.52 24.16 21.00
CA ALA A 230 6.52 25.15 19.91
C ALA A 230 7.89 25.85 19.76
N LYS A 231 8.52 26.22 20.90
CA LYS A 231 9.86 26.84 20.92
C LYS A 231 10.92 25.90 20.35
N HIS A 232 10.86 24.61 20.67
CA HIS A 232 11.78 23.58 20.12
C HIS A 232 11.75 23.56 18.58
N PHE A 233 10.58 23.80 17.98
CA PHE A 233 10.41 23.82 16.53
C PHE A 233 10.47 25.26 15.93
N ASN A 234 10.95 26.24 16.69
CA ASN A 234 11.07 27.64 16.27
C ASN A 234 9.75 28.26 15.77
N LEU A 235 8.63 27.90 16.39
CA LEU A 235 7.30 28.39 16.04
C LEU A 235 6.63 29.09 17.24
N SER A 236 5.74 30.02 16.95
CA SER A 236 4.82 30.50 17.97
C SER A 236 3.81 29.40 18.36
N PRO A 237 3.30 29.35 19.62
CA PRO A 237 2.34 28.36 20.05
C PRO A 237 1.10 28.26 19.17
N SER A 238 0.61 29.42 18.69
CA SER A 238 -0.57 29.45 17.81
C SER A 238 -0.29 28.84 16.44
N HIS A 239 0.82 29.21 15.81
CA HIS A 239 1.22 28.66 14.50
C HIS A 239 1.53 27.15 14.61
N PHE A 240 2.26 26.75 15.65
CA PHE A 240 2.54 25.35 15.93
C PHE A 240 1.24 24.53 16.08
N SER A 241 0.28 25.01 16.90
CA SER A 241 -0.99 24.31 17.11
C SER A 241 -1.80 24.20 15.83
N ALA A 242 -1.92 25.27 15.06
CA ALA A 242 -2.68 25.29 13.81
C ALA A 242 -2.09 24.29 12.80
N ARG A 243 -0.78 24.32 12.60
CA ARG A 243 -0.07 23.43 11.66
C ARG A 243 -0.18 21.96 12.09
N PHE A 244 0.07 21.67 13.37
CA PHE A 244 -0.01 20.31 13.88
C PHE A 244 -1.44 19.76 13.77
N GLN A 245 -2.46 20.58 14.10
CA GLN A 245 -3.87 20.19 13.98
C GLN A 245 -4.31 20.01 12.53
N GLN A 246 -3.78 20.79 11.60
CA GLN A 246 -4.04 20.63 10.16
C GLN A 246 -3.55 19.26 9.67
N GLU A 247 -2.34 18.86 10.07
CA GLU A 247 -1.71 17.62 9.63
C GLU A 247 -2.27 16.38 10.37
N THR A 248 -2.47 16.46 11.70
CA THR A 248 -2.86 15.31 12.54
C THR A 248 -4.36 15.22 12.87
N LYS A 249 -5.14 16.27 12.56
CA LYS A 249 -6.56 16.43 12.95
C LYS A 249 -6.79 16.46 14.47
N GLN A 250 -5.73 16.62 15.26
CA GLN A 250 -5.78 16.68 16.72
C GLN A 250 -4.95 17.85 17.26
N SER A 251 -5.35 18.40 18.41
CA SER A 251 -4.52 19.42 19.06
C SER A 251 -3.26 18.77 19.67
N PRO A 252 -2.09 19.49 19.66
CA PRO A 252 -0.83 18.96 20.18
C PRO A 252 -0.91 18.44 21.62
N ILE A 253 -1.56 19.20 22.51
CA ILE A 253 -1.68 18.81 23.93
C ILE A 253 -2.55 17.59 24.10
N LYS A 254 -3.66 17.47 23.36
CA LYS A 254 -4.49 16.27 23.39
C LYS A 254 -3.70 15.05 22.90
N TYR A 255 -2.93 15.21 21.84
CA TYR A 255 -2.08 14.15 21.31
C TYR A 255 -1.01 13.72 22.34
N PHE A 256 -0.34 14.68 22.98
CA PHE A 256 0.68 14.41 23.99
C PHE A 256 0.11 13.73 25.23
N ILE A 257 -1.08 14.13 25.69
CA ILE A 257 -1.77 13.43 26.79
C ILE A 257 -2.08 11.98 26.38
N THR A 258 -2.50 11.72 25.16
CA THR A 258 -2.73 10.34 24.66
C THR A 258 -1.46 9.50 24.76
N LEU A 259 -0.31 10.02 24.30
CA LEU A 259 0.98 9.34 24.43
C LEU A 259 1.36 9.03 25.90
N LYS A 260 1.11 9.98 26.80
CA LYS A 260 1.34 9.77 28.24
C LYS A 260 0.45 8.66 28.82
N ILE A 261 -0.81 8.58 28.41
CA ILE A 261 -1.72 7.52 28.85
C ILE A 261 -1.32 6.17 28.25
N GLU A 262 -0.90 6.11 26.99
CA GLU A 262 -0.32 4.90 26.39
C GLU A 262 0.91 4.41 27.16
N LYS A 263 1.78 5.33 27.58
CA LYS A 263 2.96 5.01 28.41
C LYS A 263 2.56 4.57 29.82
N ALA A 264 1.50 5.17 30.39
CA ALA A 264 0.93 4.73 31.68
C ALA A 264 0.44 3.27 31.62
N CYS A 265 -0.22 2.87 30.55
CA CYS A 265 -0.62 1.48 30.35
C CYS A 265 0.57 0.54 30.40
N GLN A 266 1.67 0.87 29.72
CA GLN A 266 2.90 0.07 29.77
C GLN A 266 3.46 -0.09 31.20
N TYR A 267 3.49 0.99 31.99
CA TYR A 267 3.91 0.90 33.39
C TYR A 267 2.94 0.06 34.24
N ILE A 268 1.64 0.20 34.01
CA ILE A 268 0.61 -0.57 34.75
C ILE A 268 0.66 -2.06 34.40
N GLU A 269 0.95 -2.42 33.16
CA GLU A 269 1.02 -3.80 32.68
C GLU A 269 2.34 -4.48 33.07
N LEU A 270 3.47 -3.79 32.86
CA LEU A 270 4.79 -4.38 32.91
C LEU A 270 5.49 -4.19 34.24
N SER A 271 4.87 -3.57 35.25
CA SER A 271 5.48 -3.34 36.55
C SER A 271 4.45 -3.43 37.68
N ASP A 272 4.97 -3.66 38.91
CA ASP A 272 4.17 -3.63 40.15
C ASP A 272 4.04 -2.22 40.76
N MET A 273 4.43 -1.16 40.03
CA MET A 273 4.34 0.22 40.49
C MET A 273 2.91 0.58 40.90
N LYS A 274 2.73 1.26 42.00
CA LYS A 274 1.41 1.79 42.37
C LYS A 274 0.98 2.87 41.36
N ILE A 275 -0.30 3.00 41.10
CA ILE A 275 -0.84 4.03 40.21
C ILE A 275 -0.44 5.44 40.69
N SER A 276 -0.33 5.63 42.02
CA SER A 276 0.16 6.85 42.67
C SER A 276 1.61 7.20 42.25
N ASP A 277 2.40 6.24 41.84
CA ASP A 277 3.81 6.43 41.46
C ASP A 277 3.95 6.60 39.95
N VAL A 278 3.01 6.05 39.17
CA VAL A 278 3.03 6.12 37.69
C VAL A 278 2.71 7.53 37.19
N PHE A 279 1.66 8.18 37.71
CA PHE A 279 1.23 9.46 37.12
C PHE A 279 2.26 10.60 37.32
N PRO A 280 3.02 10.72 38.43
CA PRO A 280 4.04 11.75 38.58
C PRO A 280 5.21 11.56 37.61
N ILE A 281 5.64 10.32 37.33
CA ILE A 281 6.70 9.99 36.35
C ILE A 281 6.31 10.53 34.97
N LEU A 282 5.02 10.48 34.65
CA LEU A 282 4.52 10.98 33.39
C LEU A 282 4.22 12.50 33.41
N GLY A 283 4.66 13.20 34.48
CA GLY A 283 4.50 14.64 34.62
C GLY A 283 3.08 15.11 34.90
N PHE A 284 2.18 14.25 35.38
CA PHE A 284 0.89 14.67 35.89
C PHE A 284 1.06 15.13 37.37
N GLN A 285 0.58 16.33 37.66
CA GLN A 285 0.65 16.90 39.01
C GLN A 285 -0.51 16.47 39.90
N ASP A 286 -1.64 16.05 39.29
CA ASP A 286 -2.87 15.67 39.99
C ASP A 286 -3.34 14.29 39.52
N GLY A 287 -3.43 13.37 40.48
CA GLY A 287 -3.90 12.00 40.24
C GLY A 287 -5.39 11.91 39.86
N ALA A 288 -6.22 12.87 40.28
CA ALA A 288 -7.62 12.90 39.88
C ALA A 288 -7.73 13.33 38.38
N TYR A 289 -6.92 14.32 37.95
CA TYR A 289 -6.83 14.69 36.54
C TYR A 289 -6.30 13.56 35.70
N PHE A 290 -5.23 12.88 36.12
CA PHE A 290 -4.70 11.69 35.45
C PHE A 290 -5.79 10.62 35.28
N SER A 291 -6.50 10.26 36.38
CA SER A 291 -7.54 9.22 36.36
C SER A 291 -8.69 9.59 35.40
N ARG A 292 -9.09 10.86 35.35
CA ARG A 292 -10.10 11.33 34.38
C ARG A 292 -9.60 11.21 32.92
N MET A 293 -8.35 11.60 32.63
CA MET A 293 -7.78 11.50 31.29
C MET A 293 -7.58 10.06 30.88
N PHE A 294 -7.09 9.21 31.78
CA PHE A 294 -6.95 7.78 31.54
C PHE A 294 -8.30 7.13 31.23
N THR A 295 -9.33 7.38 32.06
CA THR A 295 -10.68 6.84 31.81
C THR A 295 -11.28 7.36 30.51
N LYS A 296 -11.04 8.62 30.18
CA LYS A 296 -11.53 9.21 28.91
C LYS A 296 -10.91 8.55 27.68
N ILE A 297 -9.63 8.16 27.75
CA ILE A 297 -8.90 7.58 26.61
C ILE A 297 -9.06 6.07 26.56
N MET A 298 -8.95 5.38 27.70
CA MET A 298 -8.97 3.92 27.79
C MET A 298 -10.37 3.33 28.04
N GLY A 299 -11.37 4.16 28.34
CA GLY A 299 -12.74 3.73 28.63
C GLY A 299 -12.96 3.17 30.03
N ILE A 300 -11.91 2.86 30.78
CA ILE A 300 -11.96 2.32 32.17
C ILE A 300 -10.94 3.02 33.07
N SER A 301 -11.14 2.98 34.40
CA SER A 301 -10.20 3.61 35.33
C SER A 301 -8.85 2.88 35.35
N PRO A 302 -7.75 3.56 35.75
CA PRO A 302 -6.44 2.93 35.90
C PRO A 302 -6.42 1.68 36.77
N THR A 303 -7.21 1.70 37.87
CA THR A 303 -7.34 0.55 38.80
C THR A 303 -8.01 -0.63 38.10
N LYS A 304 -9.15 -0.41 37.44
CA LYS A 304 -9.87 -1.45 36.70
C LYS A 304 -9.04 -1.98 35.53
N TYR A 305 -8.26 -1.11 34.90
CA TYR A 305 -7.33 -1.52 33.85
C TYR A 305 -6.29 -2.51 34.36
N ARG A 306 -5.66 -2.22 35.52
CA ARG A 306 -4.71 -3.12 36.18
C ARG A 306 -5.34 -4.47 36.59
N GLU A 307 -6.55 -4.42 37.17
CA GLU A 307 -7.26 -5.64 37.56
C GLU A 307 -7.52 -6.56 36.37
N ARG A 308 -7.92 -5.98 35.24
CA ARG A 308 -8.16 -6.71 33.98
C ARG A 308 -6.87 -7.37 33.44
N GLU A 309 -5.77 -6.61 33.37
CA GLU A 309 -4.50 -7.13 32.85
C GLU A 309 -3.86 -8.20 33.74
N ARG A 310 -4.14 -8.18 35.06
CA ARG A 310 -3.68 -9.25 35.98
C ARG A 310 -4.52 -10.54 35.91
N GLN A 311 -5.72 -10.48 35.35
CA GLN A 311 -6.60 -11.64 35.17
C GLN A 311 -6.46 -12.30 33.79
N SER A 312 -5.77 -11.64 32.87
CA SER A 312 -5.47 -12.15 31.53
C SER A 312 -4.15 -12.91 31.51
#